data_d25c2a362c8e846bf6dccc8f7a81ae82
#
_entry.id   d25c2a362c8e846bf6dccc8f7a81ae82
#
_cell.length_a   1.000
_cell.length_b   1.000
_cell.length_c   1.000
_cell.angle_alpha   90.00
_cell.angle_beta   90.00
_cell.angle_gamma   90.00
#
_symmetry.space_group_name_H-M   'P 1'
#
loop_
_entity.id
_entity.type
_entity.pdbx_description
1 polymer ?
#
loop_
_entity_poly.entity_id
_entity_poly.type
_entity_poly.pdbx_seq_one_letter_code
_entity_poly.pdbx_strand_id
1 'polypeptide(L)'
;MTATTTKASSAVPSFCEGIQYFGEALPDFETYGATPVIESGKGAIANPNDTTAVYQTLLAADALRYLTLQITGSKASGHPGGFASQAEAYAALVMLGHKNIITEVGHHAPGFYSAMFLDRSLEDMGISTVQQLRDRFREKHGLIGHLSGYIPGILAPAGPLGQGQHFAMSAALLHRDKLFPFTVGDGGLGEPYIMSAMAHFHTAYPNVTNFLPILVWNGYSQEHHSMVSLKTTDEMIAYWKGNGFAEVIIVDAKEFDDQNQPGDYVDSTIFSFQKRLEFTKAVLVGIDKAARSAMSGTLTVFIIKQLKGAGVHALGAKSHNLYPQDTLTAPHIVTALQKRALPVEAWQTVRTNAERAGGGPAAKTVVTEFELPLADIGELPLEEYAVGGDPKVSTTAMGRLVGIIGNKDKNFLVTNADGNAASGIGNINEALKIIHPTADETYHQAPGGQVYEPLSEDACAGLAVGLSLMGARSLWCSYESFAING
;
A
#
# COMPACT_ATOMS: atom_id res chain seq x y z
N MET A 1 -0.11 16.42 -51.83
CA MET A 1 -0.65 17.16 -50.70
C MET A 1 -0.11 16.47 -49.46
N THR A 2 0.98 17.02 -48.95
CA THR A 2 1.66 16.51 -47.74
C THR A 2 0.89 17.04 -46.53
N ALA A 3 0.29 16.14 -45.78
CA ALA A 3 -0.34 16.46 -44.53
C ALA A 3 0.76 16.79 -43.50
N THR A 4 0.87 18.05 -43.16
CA THR A 4 1.67 18.53 -42.04
C THR A 4 0.96 18.15 -40.76
N THR A 5 1.40 17.09 -40.13
CA THR A 5 1.04 16.78 -38.74
C THR A 5 1.64 17.87 -37.85
N THR A 6 0.81 18.77 -37.39
CA THR A 6 1.16 19.72 -36.34
C THR A 6 1.44 18.92 -35.08
N LYS A 7 2.74 18.80 -34.71
CA LYS A 7 3.13 18.38 -33.38
C LYS A 7 2.40 19.26 -32.38
N ALA A 8 1.52 18.68 -31.57
CA ALA A 8 0.98 19.36 -30.41
C ALA A 8 2.17 19.65 -29.49
N SER A 9 2.69 20.86 -29.53
CA SER A 9 3.67 21.31 -28.55
C SER A 9 2.96 21.29 -27.21
N SER A 10 3.39 20.43 -26.29
CA SER A 10 3.03 20.57 -24.90
C SER A 10 3.46 21.97 -24.48
N ALA A 11 2.52 22.91 -24.43
CA ALA A 11 2.82 24.29 -24.07
C ALA A 11 3.39 24.26 -22.64
N VAL A 12 4.70 24.45 -22.53
CA VAL A 12 5.34 24.68 -21.24
C VAL A 12 4.76 25.98 -20.69
N PRO A 13 4.22 26.00 -19.45
CA PRO A 13 3.71 27.23 -18.89
C PRO A 13 4.78 28.34 -18.97
N SER A 14 4.40 29.55 -19.28
CA SER A 14 5.33 30.67 -19.52
C SER A 14 6.25 30.97 -18.31
N PHE A 15 5.80 30.65 -17.11
CA PHE A 15 6.63 30.77 -15.87
C PHE A 15 7.78 29.75 -15.79
N CYS A 16 7.84 28.81 -16.72
CA CYS A 16 8.86 27.77 -16.79
C CYS A 16 9.89 28.01 -17.90
N GLU A 17 9.81 29.14 -18.62
CA GLU A 17 10.79 29.48 -19.67
C GLU A 17 12.20 29.66 -19.07
N GLY A 18 13.20 29.07 -19.73
CA GLY A 18 14.60 29.18 -19.33
C GLY A 18 15.08 28.13 -18.33
N ILE A 19 14.23 27.18 -17.92
CA ILE A 19 14.61 26.14 -16.97
C ILE A 19 15.36 25.01 -17.69
N GLN A 20 16.55 24.71 -17.17
CA GLN A 20 17.35 23.60 -17.66
C GLN A 20 16.80 22.27 -17.14
N TYR A 21 16.46 21.40 -18.07
CA TYR A 21 15.91 20.09 -17.78
C TYR A 21 17.04 19.07 -17.52
N PHE A 22 16.91 18.25 -16.49
CA PHE A 22 17.85 17.18 -16.16
C PHE A 22 17.36 15.85 -16.74
N GLY A 23 18.26 15.16 -17.43
CA GLY A 23 18.01 13.90 -18.11
C GLY A 23 17.54 14.05 -19.56
N GLU A 24 17.55 12.96 -20.29
CA GLU A 24 17.11 12.90 -21.68
C GLU A 24 15.60 13.14 -21.79
N ALA A 25 15.18 13.83 -22.81
CA ALA A 25 13.78 13.88 -23.17
C ALA A 25 13.30 12.46 -23.48
N LEU A 26 12.16 12.08 -22.93
CA LEU A 26 11.55 10.82 -23.32
C LEU A 26 11.27 10.87 -24.82
N PRO A 27 11.54 9.78 -25.57
CA PRO A 27 11.11 9.67 -26.95
C PRO A 27 9.62 9.95 -27.07
N ASP A 28 9.21 10.46 -28.21
CA ASP A 28 7.79 10.61 -28.45
C ASP A 28 7.11 9.23 -28.48
N PHE A 29 5.84 9.26 -28.21
CA PHE A 29 5.02 8.06 -28.08
C PHE A 29 5.00 7.22 -29.38
N GLU A 30 5.16 7.88 -30.54
CA GLU A 30 5.18 7.24 -31.85
C GLU A 30 6.45 6.41 -32.09
N THR A 31 7.58 6.81 -31.50
CA THR A 31 8.86 6.11 -31.63
C THR A 31 8.85 4.72 -30.98
N TYR A 32 8.02 4.50 -29.95
CA TYR A 32 7.90 3.22 -29.24
C TYR A 32 6.60 2.47 -29.56
N GLY A 33 5.95 2.75 -30.69
CA GLY A 33 4.69 2.11 -31.05
C GLY A 33 3.56 2.55 -30.13
N ALA A 34 3.19 3.77 -30.28
CA ALA A 34 2.38 4.59 -29.39
C ALA A 34 0.96 4.14 -29.10
N THR A 35 0.53 3.04 -29.61
CA THR A 35 -0.72 2.45 -29.16
C THR A 35 -0.37 1.22 -28.35
N PRO A 36 -0.16 1.39 -27.04
CA PRO A 36 0.02 0.26 -26.18
C PRO A 36 -1.29 -0.51 -26.13
N VAL A 37 -1.42 -1.45 -26.99
CA VAL A 37 -2.50 -2.41 -26.94
C VAL A 37 -2.07 -3.44 -25.93
N ILE A 38 -2.67 -3.40 -24.76
CA ILE A 38 -2.71 -4.59 -23.93
C ILE A 38 -3.58 -5.58 -24.68
N GLU A 39 -2.95 -6.44 -25.43
CA GLU A 39 -3.63 -7.40 -26.34
C GLU A 39 -4.46 -8.44 -25.59
N SER A 40 -4.28 -8.60 -24.31
CA SER A 40 -5.14 -9.50 -23.56
C SER A 40 -6.45 -8.80 -23.24
N GLY A 41 -7.56 -9.29 -23.71
CA GLY A 41 -8.92 -8.83 -23.37
C GLY A 41 -9.26 -8.86 -21.85
N LYS A 42 -8.25 -8.92 -20.99
CA LYS A 42 -8.29 -8.92 -19.54
C LYS A 42 -7.72 -7.66 -18.89
N GLY A 43 -7.16 -6.75 -19.68
CA GLY A 43 -6.84 -5.43 -19.16
C GLY A 43 -5.54 -5.22 -18.39
N ALA A 44 -4.94 -6.21 -17.78
CA ALA A 44 -3.65 -6.11 -17.10
C ALA A 44 -2.49 -6.46 -18.04
N ILE A 45 -1.28 -6.00 -17.71
CA ILE A 45 -0.06 -6.43 -18.40
C ILE A 45 0.08 -7.94 -18.24
N ALA A 46 -0.02 -8.66 -19.36
CA ALA A 46 0.12 -10.12 -19.37
C ALA A 46 1.58 -10.59 -19.41
N ASN A 47 2.45 -9.75 -20.00
CA ASN A 47 3.88 -10.05 -20.12
C ASN A 47 4.71 -8.86 -19.60
N PRO A 48 5.25 -8.94 -18.39
CA PRO A 48 6.05 -7.85 -17.79
C PRO A 48 7.41 -7.65 -18.49
N ASN A 49 7.80 -8.53 -19.41
CA ASN A 49 9.01 -8.38 -20.23
C ASN A 49 8.77 -7.65 -21.55
N ASP A 50 7.54 -7.40 -21.92
CA ASP A 50 7.19 -6.66 -23.12
C ASP A 50 7.66 -5.21 -23.04
N THR A 51 8.40 -4.74 -24.05
CA THR A 51 8.99 -3.40 -24.07
C THR A 51 7.91 -2.31 -24.01
N THR A 52 6.77 -2.53 -24.67
CA THR A 52 5.65 -1.59 -24.65
C THR A 52 5.04 -1.51 -23.25
N ALA A 53 4.86 -2.64 -22.58
CA ALA A 53 4.38 -2.69 -21.19
C ALA A 53 5.33 -1.98 -20.22
N VAL A 54 6.63 -2.18 -20.39
CA VAL A 54 7.67 -1.49 -19.60
C VAL A 54 7.61 0.02 -19.82
N TYR A 55 7.54 0.45 -21.09
CA TYR A 55 7.45 1.86 -21.42
C TYR A 55 6.18 2.51 -20.86
N GLN A 56 5.05 1.86 -20.94
CA GLN A 56 3.80 2.33 -20.33
C GLN A 56 3.91 2.47 -18.81
N THR A 57 4.57 1.53 -18.15
CA THR A 57 4.78 1.58 -16.71
C THR A 57 5.67 2.76 -16.33
N LEU A 58 6.74 3.01 -17.10
CA LEU A 58 7.58 4.19 -16.94
C LEU A 58 6.77 5.50 -17.06
N LEU A 59 5.95 5.59 -18.10
CA LEU A 59 5.11 6.76 -18.33
C LEU A 59 4.08 6.93 -17.21
N ALA A 60 3.48 5.84 -16.73
CA ALA A 60 2.58 5.87 -15.59
C ALA A 60 3.27 6.39 -14.32
N ALA A 61 4.49 5.94 -14.03
CA ALA A 61 5.27 6.42 -12.90
C ALA A 61 5.52 7.94 -12.97
N ASP A 62 5.89 8.46 -14.13
CA ASP A 62 6.08 9.91 -14.32
C ASP A 62 4.75 10.69 -14.21
N ALA A 63 3.65 10.14 -14.71
CA ALA A 63 2.32 10.74 -14.54
C ALA A 63 1.90 10.78 -13.06
N LEU A 64 2.17 9.73 -12.30
CA LEU A 64 1.89 9.69 -10.85
C LEU A 64 2.69 10.76 -10.10
N ARG A 65 3.96 10.95 -10.41
CA ARG A 65 4.79 12.03 -9.84
C ARG A 65 4.23 13.41 -10.17
N TYR A 66 3.92 13.63 -11.45
CA TYR A 66 3.35 14.91 -11.91
C TYR A 66 2.03 15.22 -11.19
N LEU A 67 1.10 14.28 -11.17
CA LEU A 67 -0.20 14.48 -10.52
C LEU A 67 -0.05 14.70 -9.01
N THR A 68 0.84 13.96 -8.35
CA THR A 68 1.16 14.14 -6.93
C THR A 68 1.62 15.57 -6.63
N LEU A 69 2.49 16.13 -7.48
CA LEU A 69 2.91 17.53 -7.35
C LEU A 69 1.76 18.51 -7.65
N GLN A 70 0.91 18.23 -8.63
CA GLN A 70 -0.26 19.06 -8.91
C GLN A 70 -1.22 19.11 -7.70
N ILE A 71 -1.46 17.98 -7.05
CA ILE A 71 -2.33 17.88 -5.87
C ILE A 71 -1.71 18.63 -4.68
N THR A 72 -0.47 18.31 -4.34
CA THR A 72 0.19 18.91 -3.17
C THR A 72 0.46 20.39 -3.37
N GLY A 73 0.85 20.77 -4.58
CA GLY A 73 1.07 22.16 -4.96
C GLY A 73 -0.18 23.03 -4.89
N SER A 74 -1.36 22.47 -5.17
CA SER A 74 -2.62 23.24 -5.18
C SER A 74 -2.98 23.85 -3.82
N LYS A 75 -2.54 23.22 -2.73
CA LYS A 75 -2.87 23.62 -1.35
C LYS A 75 -1.61 23.88 -0.50
N ALA A 76 -0.42 23.85 -1.10
CA ALA A 76 0.86 23.89 -0.39
C ALA A 76 0.88 22.91 0.80
N SER A 77 0.49 21.66 0.54
CA SER A 77 0.26 20.67 1.60
C SER A 77 0.39 19.24 1.09
N GLY A 78 0.86 18.35 1.95
CA GLY A 78 1.12 16.93 1.63
C GLY A 78 2.62 16.64 1.54
N HIS A 79 2.99 15.41 1.19
CA HIS A 79 4.39 14.97 1.20
C HIS A 79 4.75 14.25 -0.12
N PRO A 80 5.06 15.01 -1.19
CA PRO A 80 5.26 14.43 -2.52
C PRO A 80 6.51 13.56 -2.63
N GLY A 81 7.58 13.88 -1.88
CA GLY A 81 8.88 13.23 -2.03
C GLY A 81 8.89 11.75 -1.65
N GLY A 82 8.15 11.40 -0.61
CA GLY A 82 8.04 10.00 -0.20
C GLY A 82 7.37 9.13 -1.27
N PHE A 83 6.27 9.61 -1.83
CA PHE A 83 5.58 8.90 -2.91
C PHE A 83 6.42 8.86 -4.20
N ALA A 84 7.13 9.94 -4.52
CA ALA A 84 7.94 10.00 -5.74
C ALA A 84 8.96 8.85 -5.84
N SER A 85 9.50 8.40 -4.71
CA SER A 85 10.45 7.27 -4.65
C SER A 85 9.81 5.89 -4.77
N GLN A 86 8.49 5.78 -4.78
CA GLN A 86 7.80 4.50 -5.05
C GLN A 86 7.00 4.49 -6.36
N ALA A 87 7.09 5.56 -7.15
CA ALA A 87 6.20 5.73 -8.30
C ALA A 87 6.29 4.59 -9.31
N GLU A 88 7.49 4.04 -9.59
CA GLU A 88 7.65 2.87 -10.46
C GLU A 88 7.00 1.61 -9.86
N ALA A 89 7.19 1.37 -8.57
CA ALA A 89 6.59 0.21 -7.91
C ALA A 89 5.06 0.31 -7.89
N TYR A 90 4.53 1.50 -7.58
CA TYR A 90 3.10 1.73 -7.58
C TYR A 90 2.49 1.64 -8.99
N ALA A 91 3.16 2.22 -9.99
CA ALA A 91 2.77 2.09 -11.39
C ALA A 91 2.76 0.62 -11.84
N ALA A 92 3.79 -0.15 -11.46
CA ALA A 92 3.86 -1.58 -11.76
C ALA A 92 2.68 -2.36 -11.16
N LEU A 93 2.34 -2.11 -9.88
CA LEU A 93 1.17 -2.73 -9.23
C LEU A 93 -0.12 -2.44 -10.01
N VAL A 94 -0.39 -1.18 -10.34
CA VAL A 94 -1.59 -0.78 -11.08
C VAL A 94 -1.61 -1.38 -12.48
N MET A 95 -0.50 -1.34 -13.19
CA MET A 95 -0.39 -1.86 -14.56
C MET A 95 -0.50 -3.39 -14.62
N LEU A 96 -0.07 -4.09 -13.57
CA LEU A 96 -0.28 -5.55 -13.41
C LEU A 96 -1.71 -5.92 -12.97
N GLY A 97 -2.55 -4.93 -12.72
CA GLY A 97 -3.96 -5.13 -12.33
C GLY A 97 -4.19 -5.40 -10.85
N HIS A 98 -3.20 -5.12 -9.99
CA HIS A 98 -3.40 -5.22 -8.55
C HIS A 98 -4.18 -4.02 -8.03
N LYS A 99 -5.32 -4.28 -7.38
CA LYS A 99 -6.25 -3.24 -6.92
C LYS A 99 -6.30 -3.11 -5.40
N ASN A 100 -5.96 -4.17 -4.69
CA ASN A 100 -6.12 -4.28 -3.25
C ASN A 100 -4.92 -3.69 -2.50
N ILE A 101 -4.43 -2.53 -2.96
CA ILE A 101 -3.22 -1.91 -2.45
C ILE A 101 -3.55 -1.16 -1.17
N ILE A 102 -2.87 -1.52 -0.09
CA ILE A 102 -2.92 -0.86 1.21
C ILE A 102 -1.63 -0.04 1.38
N THR A 103 -1.66 1.02 2.15
CA THR A 103 -0.44 1.72 2.54
C THR A 103 -0.32 1.83 4.04
N GLU A 104 0.85 1.62 4.54
CA GLU A 104 1.24 1.99 5.89
C GLU A 104 1.53 3.50 5.97
N VAL A 105 1.93 4.10 4.84
CA VAL A 105 2.37 5.50 4.76
C VAL A 105 1.20 6.41 4.37
N GLY A 106 0.37 6.81 5.34
CA GLY A 106 -0.85 7.58 5.10
C GLY A 106 -0.62 8.92 4.38
N HIS A 107 0.51 9.56 4.60
CA HIS A 107 0.87 10.82 3.95
C HIS A 107 1.26 10.67 2.47
N HIS A 108 1.34 9.46 1.93
CA HIS A 108 1.42 9.20 0.49
C HIS A 108 0.06 9.31 -0.22
N ALA A 109 -1.00 9.68 0.47
CA ALA A 109 -2.36 9.83 -0.08
C ALA A 109 -2.44 10.59 -1.42
N PRO A 110 -1.72 11.71 -1.65
CA PRO A 110 -1.73 12.38 -2.94
C PRO A 110 -1.33 11.47 -4.11
N GLY A 111 -0.36 10.57 -3.90
CA GLY A 111 0.04 9.61 -4.91
C GLY A 111 -1.02 8.53 -5.17
N PHE A 112 -1.69 8.06 -4.13
CA PHE A 112 -2.83 7.15 -4.27
C PHE A 112 -3.97 7.80 -5.04
N TYR A 113 -4.31 9.06 -4.75
CA TYR A 113 -5.32 9.80 -5.50
C TYR A 113 -4.92 10.03 -6.96
N SER A 114 -3.61 10.20 -7.21
CA SER A 114 -3.09 10.27 -8.58
C SER A 114 -3.35 8.98 -9.35
N ALA A 115 -3.12 7.82 -8.74
CA ALA A 115 -3.42 6.53 -9.35
C ALA A 115 -4.94 6.32 -9.53
N MET A 116 -5.74 6.67 -8.52
CA MET A 116 -7.20 6.61 -8.60
C MET A 116 -7.79 7.58 -9.65
N PHE A 117 -7.09 8.68 -9.93
CA PHE A 117 -7.43 9.55 -11.05
C PHE A 117 -7.11 8.89 -12.39
N LEU A 118 -5.94 8.25 -12.53
CA LEU A 118 -5.54 7.56 -13.75
C LEU A 118 -6.45 6.35 -14.06
N ASP A 119 -6.88 5.61 -13.04
CA ASP A 119 -7.77 4.47 -13.19
C ASP A 119 -9.26 4.84 -13.19
N ARG A 120 -9.58 6.13 -13.10
CA ARG A 120 -10.93 6.70 -13.11
C ARG A 120 -11.77 6.42 -11.87
N SER A 121 -11.21 5.84 -10.81
CA SER A 121 -11.94 5.54 -9.57
C SER A 121 -12.51 6.79 -8.87
N LEU A 122 -11.99 7.99 -9.19
CA LEU A 122 -12.47 9.24 -8.59
C LEU A 122 -13.64 9.88 -9.37
N GLU A 123 -14.08 9.31 -10.48
CA GLU A 123 -15.15 9.92 -11.31
C GLU A 123 -16.49 10.01 -10.58
N ASP A 124 -16.84 9.06 -9.70
CA ASP A 124 -18.07 9.15 -8.88
C ASP A 124 -18.01 10.24 -7.82
N MET A 125 -16.81 10.68 -7.48
CA MET A 125 -16.64 11.87 -6.64
C MET A 125 -16.68 13.17 -7.47
N GLY A 126 -16.97 13.08 -8.77
CA GLY A 126 -16.98 14.20 -9.70
C GLY A 126 -15.58 14.69 -10.05
N ILE A 127 -14.55 13.84 -9.95
CA ILE A 127 -13.15 14.20 -10.24
C ILE A 127 -12.72 13.49 -11.51
N SER A 128 -12.81 14.18 -12.64
CA SER A 128 -12.43 13.69 -13.97
C SER A 128 -11.36 14.52 -14.67
N THR A 129 -11.02 15.68 -14.11
CA THR A 129 -9.98 16.57 -14.64
C THR A 129 -8.91 16.85 -13.60
N VAL A 130 -7.70 17.20 -14.06
CA VAL A 130 -6.59 17.60 -13.17
C VAL A 130 -6.98 18.80 -12.31
N GLN A 131 -7.75 19.75 -12.88
CA GLN A 131 -8.21 20.90 -12.10
C GLN A 131 -9.15 20.48 -10.96
N GLN A 132 -10.11 19.59 -11.21
CA GLN A 132 -10.98 19.05 -10.16
C GLN A 132 -10.19 18.27 -9.12
N LEU A 133 -9.18 17.49 -9.53
CA LEU A 133 -8.29 16.76 -8.62
C LEU A 133 -7.56 17.73 -7.68
N ARG A 134 -7.06 18.84 -8.19
CA ARG A 134 -6.41 19.91 -7.40
C ARG A 134 -7.38 20.60 -6.44
N ASP A 135 -8.56 20.97 -6.94
CA ASP A 135 -9.54 21.75 -6.19
C ASP A 135 -10.12 20.94 -5.03
N ARG A 136 -10.31 19.63 -5.21
CA ARG A 136 -10.92 18.75 -4.22
C ARG A 136 -9.96 18.28 -3.13
N PHE A 137 -8.66 18.46 -3.29
CA PHE A 137 -7.69 18.08 -2.27
C PHE A 137 -7.82 18.98 -1.03
N ARG A 138 -7.94 18.39 0.16
CA ARG A 138 -8.15 19.05 1.46
C ARG A 138 -9.39 19.96 1.53
N GLU A 139 -10.38 19.68 0.70
CA GLU A 139 -11.69 20.31 0.80
C GLU A 139 -12.64 19.43 1.63
N LYS A 140 -13.66 20.08 2.21
CA LYS A 140 -14.72 19.37 2.92
C LYS A 140 -15.42 18.39 1.96
N HIS A 141 -15.53 17.13 2.35
CA HIS A 141 -16.05 16.05 1.51
C HIS A 141 -15.26 15.82 0.20
N GLY A 142 -14.00 16.25 0.19
CA GLY A 142 -13.05 16.01 -0.89
C GLY A 142 -12.01 14.95 -0.51
N LEU A 143 -10.83 15.09 -1.09
CA LEU A 143 -9.69 14.21 -0.86
C LEU A 143 -8.88 14.69 0.35
N ILE A 144 -8.80 13.93 1.41
CA ILE A 144 -8.09 14.30 2.63
C ILE A 144 -6.59 14.03 2.54
N GLY A 145 -5.82 14.61 3.47
CA GLY A 145 -4.35 14.51 3.46
C GLY A 145 -3.77 13.14 3.79
N HIS A 146 -4.56 12.26 4.40
CA HIS A 146 -4.25 10.86 4.69
C HIS A 146 -5.40 9.99 4.17
N LEU A 147 -5.13 8.74 3.82
CA LEU A 147 -6.18 7.88 3.28
C LEU A 147 -7.27 7.58 4.31
N SER A 148 -8.51 7.54 3.85
CA SER A 148 -9.67 7.19 4.67
C SER A 148 -10.68 6.36 3.89
N GLY A 149 -11.31 5.42 4.58
CA GLY A 149 -12.30 4.50 4.01
C GLY A 149 -13.60 5.17 3.51
N TYR A 150 -13.82 6.47 3.76
CA TYR A 150 -14.97 7.17 3.15
C TYR A 150 -14.71 7.54 1.68
N ILE A 151 -13.47 7.45 1.21
CA ILE A 151 -13.13 7.64 -0.20
C ILE A 151 -13.33 6.31 -0.92
N PRO A 152 -14.25 6.23 -1.88
CA PRO A 152 -14.50 5.00 -2.62
C PRO A 152 -13.22 4.42 -3.22
N GLY A 153 -12.98 3.14 -3.02
CA GLY A 153 -11.78 2.45 -3.50
C GLY A 153 -10.58 2.45 -2.54
N ILE A 154 -10.67 3.13 -1.40
CA ILE A 154 -9.68 3.02 -0.33
C ILE A 154 -10.08 1.87 0.60
N LEU A 155 -9.29 0.81 0.57
CA LEU A 155 -9.58 -0.43 1.29
C LEU A 155 -9.38 -0.27 2.81
N ALA A 156 -8.38 0.49 3.22
CA ALA A 156 -8.07 0.71 4.62
C ALA A 156 -7.62 2.15 4.87
N PRO A 157 -7.96 2.74 6.02
CA PRO A 157 -7.42 4.03 6.41
C PRO A 157 -5.91 3.92 6.66
N ALA A 158 -5.20 5.05 6.51
CA ALA A 158 -3.79 5.14 6.84
C ALA A 158 -3.53 6.47 7.53
N GLY A 159 -3.14 6.42 8.78
CA GLY A 159 -2.81 7.57 9.62
C GLY A 159 -1.44 7.42 10.25
N PRO A 160 -1.34 6.98 11.51
CA PRO A 160 -0.07 6.68 12.16
C PRO A 160 0.70 5.59 11.41
N LEU A 161 2.03 5.66 11.45
CA LEU A 161 2.88 4.59 10.95
C LEU A 161 2.72 3.33 11.82
N GLY A 162 3.01 2.15 11.27
CA GLY A 162 2.97 0.89 12.00
C GLY A 162 1.62 0.16 12.00
N GLN A 163 0.62 0.59 11.20
CA GLN A 163 -0.72 0.00 11.21
C GLN A 163 -1.10 -0.73 9.92
N GLY A 164 -0.58 -0.31 8.76
CA GLY A 164 -1.00 -0.82 7.46
C GLY A 164 -0.83 -2.32 7.27
N GLN A 165 0.18 -2.93 7.87
CA GLN A 165 0.41 -4.38 7.83
C GLN A 165 -0.74 -5.17 8.47
N HIS A 166 -1.36 -4.66 9.53
CA HIS A 166 -2.47 -5.36 10.20
C HIS A 166 -3.69 -5.47 9.27
N PHE A 167 -3.96 -4.42 8.50
CA PHE A 167 -5.05 -4.44 7.52
C PHE A 167 -4.76 -5.41 6.37
N ALA A 168 -3.53 -5.42 5.87
CA ALA A 168 -3.11 -6.35 4.82
C ALA A 168 -3.15 -7.81 5.30
N MET A 169 -2.67 -8.10 6.50
CA MET A 169 -2.73 -9.43 7.13
C MET A 169 -4.16 -9.88 7.38
N SER A 170 -5.04 -8.99 7.87
CA SER A 170 -6.45 -9.29 8.08
C SER A 170 -7.17 -9.62 6.77
N ALA A 171 -6.93 -8.81 5.74
CA ALA A 171 -7.49 -9.04 4.42
C ALA A 171 -7.00 -10.37 3.82
N ALA A 172 -5.71 -10.65 3.93
CA ALA A 172 -5.12 -11.89 3.44
C ALA A 172 -5.63 -13.13 4.19
N LEU A 173 -5.89 -13.01 5.47
CA LEU A 173 -6.46 -14.10 6.28
C LEU A 173 -7.87 -14.48 5.82
N LEU A 174 -8.70 -13.49 5.52
CA LEU A 174 -10.10 -13.68 5.15
C LEU A 174 -10.31 -13.99 3.66
N HIS A 175 -9.44 -13.49 2.78
CA HIS A 175 -9.55 -13.59 1.33
C HIS A 175 -8.30 -14.25 0.72
N ARG A 176 -8.20 -15.56 0.86
CA ARG A 176 -7.02 -16.36 0.51
C ARG A 176 -6.74 -16.43 -0.99
N ASP A 177 -7.72 -16.14 -1.80
CA ASP A 177 -7.68 -16.13 -3.26
C ASP A 177 -7.21 -14.81 -3.87
N LYS A 178 -6.97 -13.78 -3.02
CA LYS A 178 -6.59 -12.44 -3.45
C LYS A 178 -5.25 -12.01 -2.86
N LEU A 179 -4.49 -11.21 -3.62
CA LEU A 179 -3.25 -10.60 -3.15
C LEU A 179 -3.55 -9.24 -2.49
N PHE A 180 -2.87 -8.95 -1.38
CA PHE A 180 -2.94 -7.67 -0.67
C PHE A 180 -1.55 -7.04 -0.58
N PRO A 181 -1.10 -6.30 -1.61
CA PRO A 181 0.11 -5.51 -1.52
C PRO A 181 -0.06 -4.39 -0.50
N PHE A 182 0.97 -4.13 0.30
CA PHE A 182 0.98 -2.94 1.14
C PHE A 182 2.33 -2.24 1.09
N THR A 183 2.30 -0.92 0.95
CA THR A 183 3.53 -0.13 0.86
C THR A 183 3.96 0.33 2.25
N VAL A 184 5.24 0.16 2.54
CA VAL A 184 5.89 0.58 3.77
C VAL A 184 7.15 1.38 3.44
N GLY A 185 7.38 2.49 4.14
CA GLY A 185 8.59 3.30 3.97
C GLY A 185 9.66 2.99 4.99
N ASP A 186 10.82 3.60 4.84
CA ASP A 186 11.94 3.52 5.80
C ASP A 186 11.50 3.88 7.22
N GLY A 187 10.70 4.94 7.36
CA GLY A 187 10.16 5.37 8.64
C GLY A 187 9.26 4.33 9.27
N GLY A 188 8.34 3.78 8.47
CA GLY A 188 7.44 2.73 8.91
C GLY A 188 8.18 1.46 9.31
N LEU A 189 9.19 1.04 8.54
CA LEU A 189 9.99 -0.13 8.92
C LEU A 189 10.77 0.09 10.23
N GLY A 190 10.96 1.34 10.63
CA GLY A 190 11.53 1.72 11.92
C GLY A 190 10.57 1.61 13.10
N GLU A 191 9.26 1.46 12.85
CA GLU A 191 8.26 1.28 13.91
C GLU A 191 8.44 -0.10 14.57
N PRO A 192 8.45 -0.16 15.92
CA PRO A 192 8.86 -1.36 16.64
C PRO A 192 8.05 -2.62 16.31
N TYR A 193 6.77 -2.46 16.02
CA TYR A 193 5.85 -3.59 15.88
C TYR A 193 5.61 -4.05 14.45
N ILE A 194 6.07 -3.36 13.42
CA ILE A 194 5.84 -3.79 12.03
C ILE A 194 6.38 -5.20 11.78
N MET A 195 7.66 -5.39 12.01
CA MET A 195 8.30 -6.68 11.74
C MET A 195 7.89 -7.74 12.75
N SER A 196 7.79 -7.40 14.03
CA SER A 196 7.36 -8.35 15.06
C SER A 196 5.93 -8.83 14.85
N ALA A 197 5.01 -7.93 14.45
CA ALA A 197 3.64 -8.32 14.13
C ALA A 197 3.56 -9.27 12.92
N MET A 198 4.30 -8.97 11.85
CA MET A 198 4.33 -9.85 10.66
C MET A 198 4.96 -11.21 10.96
N ALA A 199 6.06 -11.25 11.72
CA ALA A 199 6.73 -12.49 12.09
C ALA A 199 5.83 -13.36 12.99
N HIS A 200 5.18 -12.76 13.99
CA HIS A 200 4.26 -13.47 14.87
C HIS A 200 3.02 -13.98 14.10
N PHE A 201 2.44 -13.12 13.25
CA PHE A 201 1.31 -13.49 12.41
C PHE A 201 1.65 -14.68 11.48
N HIS A 202 2.79 -14.63 10.81
CA HIS A 202 3.24 -15.73 9.95
C HIS A 202 3.48 -17.02 10.74
N THR A 203 3.99 -16.93 11.95
CA THR A 203 4.15 -18.11 12.84
C THR A 203 2.80 -18.71 13.21
N ALA A 204 1.80 -17.87 13.51
CA ALA A 204 0.44 -18.30 13.84
C ALA A 204 -0.32 -18.85 12.62
N TYR A 205 -0.10 -18.23 11.45
CA TYR A 205 -0.79 -18.54 10.20
C TYR A 205 0.22 -18.83 9.06
N PRO A 206 1.00 -19.91 9.10
CA PRO A 206 2.10 -20.15 8.18
C PRO A 206 1.66 -20.28 6.71
N ASN A 207 0.39 -20.57 6.47
CA ASN A 207 -0.16 -20.68 5.13
C ASN A 207 -0.77 -19.37 4.61
N VAL A 208 -0.73 -18.26 5.39
CA VAL A 208 -1.18 -16.94 4.94
C VAL A 208 0.01 -16.18 4.38
N THR A 209 0.19 -16.23 3.07
CA THR A 209 1.33 -15.60 2.38
C THR A 209 0.90 -14.56 1.34
N ASN A 210 -0.40 -14.41 1.12
CA ASN A 210 -1.01 -13.54 0.13
C ASN A 210 -1.11 -12.06 0.55
N PHE A 211 -0.33 -11.62 1.52
CA PHE A 211 0.01 -10.20 1.75
C PHE A 211 1.44 -9.95 1.29
N LEU A 212 1.66 -8.83 0.60
CA LEU A 212 2.95 -8.53 -0.03
C LEU A 212 3.47 -7.17 0.42
N PRO A 213 4.42 -7.11 1.38
CA PRO A 213 5.11 -5.87 1.69
C PRO A 213 5.89 -5.35 0.49
N ILE A 214 5.73 -4.05 0.20
CA ILE A 214 6.51 -3.29 -0.77
C ILE A 214 7.31 -2.26 0.02
N LEU A 215 8.55 -2.56 0.35
CA LEU A 215 9.41 -1.60 1.05
C LEU A 215 9.93 -0.55 0.07
N VAL A 216 9.64 0.71 0.38
CA VAL A 216 10.22 1.87 -0.28
C VAL A 216 11.45 2.30 0.50
N TRP A 217 12.60 1.77 0.13
CA TRP A 217 13.88 2.02 0.81
C TRP A 217 14.57 3.23 0.16
N ASN A 218 14.27 4.42 0.68
CA ASN A 218 14.65 5.68 0.02
C ASN A 218 15.69 6.52 0.79
N GLY A 219 16.15 6.02 1.91
CA GLY A 219 17.24 6.63 2.69
C GLY A 219 16.79 7.64 3.74
N TYR A 220 15.51 8.05 3.76
CA TYR A 220 15.07 9.16 4.59
C TYR A 220 13.75 8.88 5.31
N SER A 221 13.71 9.20 6.59
CA SER A 221 12.50 9.34 7.38
C SER A 221 12.23 10.81 7.60
N GLN A 222 11.08 11.31 7.15
CA GLN A 222 10.76 12.74 7.19
C GLN A 222 11.86 13.59 6.53
N GLU A 223 12.60 14.37 7.30
CA GLU A 223 13.61 15.34 6.86
C GLU A 223 15.06 14.93 7.20
N HIS A 224 15.30 13.70 7.61
CA HIS A 224 16.63 13.18 7.98
C HIS A 224 16.81 11.73 7.55
N HIS A 225 18.04 11.24 7.60
CA HIS A 225 18.33 9.85 7.28
C HIS A 225 17.58 8.92 8.24
N SER A 226 16.96 7.90 7.69
CA SER A 226 16.33 6.86 8.49
C SER A 226 17.40 5.95 9.11
N MET A 227 17.11 5.37 10.29
CA MET A 227 18.00 4.37 10.89
C MET A 227 18.11 3.12 9.99
N VAL A 228 17.06 2.84 9.25
CA VAL A 228 17.00 1.72 8.28
C VAL A 228 17.94 1.97 7.09
N SER A 229 18.19 3.23 6.72
CA SER A 229 19.10 3.58 5.63
C SER A 229 20.57 3.26 5.90
N LEU A 230 20.94 3.00 7.15
CA LEU A 230 22.29 2.59 7.53
C LEU A 230 22.57 1.12 7.23
N LYS A 231 21.57 0.32 6.91
CA LYS A 231 21.75 -1.09 6.56
C LYS A 231 22.34 -1.24 5.17
N THR A 232 23.27 -2.18 5.05
CA THR A 232 23.70 -2.70 3.75
C THR A 232 22.60 -3.57 3.13
N THR A 233 22.71 -3.85 1.85
CA THR A 233 21.76 -4.75 1.15
C THR A 233 21.74 -6.14 1.79
N ASP A 234 22.89 -6.69 2.17
CA ASP A 234 22.98 -8.01 2.83
C ASP A 234 22.32 -8.01 4.22
N GLU A 235 22.50 -6.95 5.00
CA GLU A 235 21.83 -6.79 6.30
C GLU A 235 20.31 -6.64 6.13
N MET A 236 19.84 -5.96 5.09
CA MET A 236 18.43 -5.85 4.79
C MET A 236 17.84 -7.21 4.42
N ILE A 237 18.52 -7.98 3.58
CA ILE A 237 18.11 -9.35 3.22
C ILE A 237 18.07 -10.24 4.47
N ALA A 238 19.11 -10.19 5.30
CA ALA A 238 19.17 -10.97 6.53
C ALA A 238 18.06 -10.57 7.52
N TYR A 239 17.75 -9.29 7.62
CA TYR A 239 16.68 -8.76 8.47
C TYR A 239 15.31 -9.33 8.09
N TRP A 240 14.94 -9.31 6.80
CA TRP A 240 13.68 -9.87 6.33
C TRP A 240 13.63 -11.39 6.48
N LYS A 241 14.71 -12.08 6.09
CA LYS A 241 14.79 -13.55 6.24
C LYS A 241 14.72 -14.00 7.68
N GLY A 242 15.36 -13.29 8.60
CA GLY A 242 15.30 -13.55 10.05
C GLY A 242 13.89 -13.42 10.63
N ASN A 243 12.99 -12.69 9.96
CA ASN A 243 11.59 -12.53 10.34
C ASN A 243 10.63 -13.43 9.52
N GLY A 244 11.14 -14.48 8.86
CA GLY A 244 10.33 -15.51 8.21
C GLY A 244 10.09 -15.30 6.72
N PHE A 245 10.55 -14.21 6.12
CA PHE A 245 10.38 -13.98 4.68
C PHE A 245 11.34 -14.87 3.89
N ALA A 246 10.80 -15.87 3.23
CA ALA A 246 11.60 -16.85 2.48
C ALA A 246 12.19 -16.23 1.20
N GLU A 247 11.47 -15.31 0.56
CA GLU A 247 11.93 -14.61 -0.64
C GLU A 247 12.00 -13.10 -0.39
N VAL A 248 13.16 -12.50 -0.72
CA VAL A 248 13.43 -11.07 -0.66
C VAL A 248 13.90 -10.63 -2.04
N ILE A 249 13.10 -9.82 -2.71
CA ILE A 249 13.39 -9.33 -4.05
C ILE A 249 13.73 -7.84 -3.93
N ILE A 250 14.96 -7.47 -4.30
CA ILE A 250 15.43 -6.07 -4.25
C ILE A 250 15.71 -5.59 -5.67
N VAL A 251 15.23 -4.40 -5.98
CA VAL A 251 15.62 -3.65 -7.17
C VAL A 251 16.27 -2.36 -6.71
N ASP A 252 17.58 -2.29 -6.84
CA ASP A 252 18.40 -1.15 -6.44
C ASP A 252 18.66 -0.26 -7.66
N ALA A 253 18.19 0.98 -7.62
CA ALA A 253 18.41 1.94 -8.70
C ALA A 253 19.91 2.18 -8.99
N LYS A 254 20.78 2.02 -7.98
CA LYS A 254 22.23 2.18 -8.13
C LYS A 254 22.84 1.22 -9.16
N GLU A 255 22.27 0.05 -9.36
CA GLU A 255 22.73 -0.92 -10.36
C GLU A 255 22.49 -0.46 -11.81
N PHE A 256 21.64 0.53 -12.02
CA PHE A 256 21.29 1.09 -13.33
C PHE A 256 21.87 2.48 -13.55
N ASP A 257 22.57 3.04 -12.56
CA ASP A 257 23.07 4.41 -12.59
C ASP A 257 24.20 4.60 -13.61
N ASP A 258 23.87 5.18 -14.75
CA ASP A 258 24.81 5.57 -15.80
C ASP A 258 25.25 7.05 -15.72
N GLN A 259 24.79 7.77 -14.68
CA GLN A 259 25.11 9.18 -14.43
C GLN A 259 26.19 9.37 -13.34
N ASN A 260 26.68 8.28 -12.74
CA ASN A 260 27.65 8.28 -11.65
C ASN A 260 27.23 9.17 -10.46
N GLN A 261 25.98 9.07 -10.06
CA GLN A 261 25.45 9.81 -8.93
C GLN A 261 26.16 9.39 -7.62
N PRO A 262 26.45 10.35 -6.74
CA PRO A 262 27.11 10.03 -5.46
C PRO A 262 26.15 9.34 -4.49
N GLY A 263 26.72 8.52 -3.59
CA GLY A 263 25.98 7.85 -2.52
C GLY A 263 25.31 6.55 -2.95
N ASP A 264 24.62 5.93 -1.98
CA ASP A 264 23.99 4.61 -2.13
C ASP A 264 22.54 4.68 -2.65
N TYR A 265 21.95 5.86 -2.57
CA TYR A 265 20.59 6.14 -3.07
C TYR A 265 20.71 7.12 -4.23
N VAL A 266 20.10 6.77 -5.36
CA VAL A 266 20.19 7.57 -6.59
C VAL A 266 18.80 7.87 -7.16
N ASP A 267 18.72 8.97 -7.90
CA ASP A 267 17.51 9.36 -8.64
C ASP A 267 17.48 8.62 -9.99
N SER A 268 16.62 7.63 -10.10
CA SER A 268 16.44 6.85 -11.33
C SER A 268 15.90 7.67 -12.50
N THR A 269 15.30 8.82 -12.23
CA THR A 269 14.63 9.61 -13.27
C THR A 269 15.59 10.43 -14.12
N ILE A 270 16.86 10.58 -13.69
CA ILE A 270 17.90 11.26 -14.47
C ILE A 270 18.79 10.30 -15.26
N PHE A 271 18.58 8.98 -15.15
CA PHE A 271 19.28 8.01 -15.99
C PHE A 271 19.01 8.25 -17.47
N SER A 272 19.90 7.74 -18.35
CA SER A 272 19.56 7.67 -19.76
C SER A 272 18.24 6.93 -19.97
N PHE A 273 17.57 7.22 -21.07
CA PHE A 273 16.27 6.61 -21.36
C PHE A 273 16.33 5.07 -21.33
N GLN A 274 17.39 4.49 -21.90
CA GLN A 274 17.60 3.06 -21.90
C GLN A 274 17.71 2.50 -20.48
N LYS A 275 18.46 3.16 -19.60
CA LYS A 275 18.62 2.75 -18.20
C LYS A 275 17.35 2.93 -17.39
N ARG A 276 16.56 3.95 -17.69
CA ARG A 276 15.22 4.10 -17.11
C ARG A 276 14.29 2.95 -17.48
N LEU A 277 14.31 2.52 -18.76
CA LEU A 277 13.54 1.35 -19.19
C LEU A 277 14.02 0.07 -18.50
N GLU A 278 15.32 -0.15 -18.39
CA GLU A 278 15.90 -1.31 -17.72
C GLU A 278 15.50 -1.36 -16.24
N PHE A 279 15.61 -0.24 -15.53
CA PHE A 279 15.17 -0.12 -14.13
C PHE A 279 13.67 -0.38 -13.98
N THR A 280 12.85 0.29 -14.80
CA THR A 280 11.38 0.09 -14.77
C THR A 280 11.01 -1.36 -15.08
N LYS A 281 11.70 -2.01 -16.03
CA LYS A 281 11.52 -3.43 -16.34
C LYS A 281 11.85 -4.29 -15.13
N ALA A 282 12.97 -4.03 -14.46
CA ALA A 282 13.36 -4.77 -13.26
C ALA A 282 12.30 -4.66 -12.15
N VAL A 283 11.76 -3.45 -11.94
CA VAL A 283 10.66 -3.23 -10.98
C VAL A 283 9.41 -3.98 -11.38
N LEU A 284 8.96 -3.87 -12.64
CA LEU A 284 7.75 -4.53 -13.13
C LEU A 284 7.84 -6.06 -13.03
N VAL A 285 8.95 -6.64 -13.50
CA VAL A 285 9.21 -8.08 -13.43
C VAL A 285 9.37 -8.54 -11.99
N GLY A 286 10.04 -7.75 -11.16
CA GLY A 286 10.24 -8.04 -9.74
C GLY A 286 8.94 -8.10 -8.96
N ILE A 287 8.03 -7.15 -9.18
CA ILE A 287 6.71 -7.12 -8.52
C ILE A 287 5.84 -8.29 -9.02
N ASP A 288 5.82 -8.56 -10.32
CA ASP A 288 5.07 -9.70 -10.87
C ASP A 288 5.58 -11.03 -10.30
N LYS A 289 6.90 -11.19 -10.18
CA LYS A 289 7.51 -12.35 -9.52
C LYS A 289 7.10 -12.42 -8.04
N ALA A 290 7.19 -11.32 -7.30
CA ALA A 290 6.84 -11.28 -5.88
C ALA A 290 5.37 -11.62 -5.65
N ALA A 291 4.47 -11.08 -6.49
CA ALA A 291 3.04 -11.34 -6.42
C ALA A 291 2.73 -12.83 -6.65
N ARG A 292 3.32 -13.45 -7.68
CA ARG A 292 3.15 -14.88 -7.94
C ARG A 292 3.71 -15.74 -6.81
N SER A 293 4.87 -15.39 -6.28
CA SER A 293 5.51 -16.11 -5.17
C SER A 293 4.63 -16.07 -3.92
N ALA A 294 4.13 -14.90 -3.55
CA ALA A 294 3.22 -14.71 -2.42
C ALA A 294 1.93 -15.54 -2.60
N MET A 295 1.32 -15.53 -3.77
CA MET A 295 0.10 -16.28 -4.07
C MET A 295 0.34 -17.80 -4.17
N SER A 296 1.57 -18.24 -4.38
CA SER A 296 1.93 -19.67 -4.42
C SER A 296 2.39 -20.25 -3.07
N GLY A 297 2.26 -19.50 -1.98
CA GLY A 297 2.53 -20.00 -0.63
C GLY A 297 3.92 -19.64 -0.08
N THR A 298 4.61 -18.67 -0.68
CA THR A 298 5.92 -18.21 -0.21
C THR A 298 5.81 -16.81 0.38
N LEU A 299 6.12 -16.65 1.66
CA LEU A 299 6.16 -15.32 2.27
C LEU A 299 7.27 -14.49 1.62
N THR A 300 6.86 -13.42 0.94
CA THR A 300 7.71 -12.65 0.04
C THR A 300 7.66 -11.17 0.35
N VAL A 301 8.79 -10.46 0.20
CA VAL A 301 8.86 -9.00 0.21
C VAL A 301 9.48 -8.50 -1.10
N PHE A 302 8.95 -7.39 -1.61
CA PHE A 302 9.58 -6.63 -2.68
C PHE A 302 10.15 -5.32 -2.12
N ILE A 303 11.37 -4.98 -2.52
CA ILE A 303 12.08 -3.76 -2.07
C ILE A 303 12.50 -2.96 -3.28
N ILE A 304 12.03 -1.72 -3.36
CA ILE A 304 12.56 -0.73 -4.29
C ILE A 304 13.51 0.20 -3.53
N LYS A 305 14.77 0.29 -3.99
CA LYS A 305 15.77 1.15 -3.40
C LYS A 305 16.13 2.26 -4.37
N GLN A 306 15.75 3.48 -4.04
CA GLN A 306 16.13 4.69 -4.78
C GLN A 306 16.01 5.93 -3.89
N LEU A 307 16.56 7.05 -4.32
CA LEU A 307 16.62 8.27 -3.52
C LEU A 307 15.23 8.87 -3.30
N LYS A 308 14.95 9.26 -2.06
CA LYS A 308 13.74 10.01 -1.72
C LYS A 308 13.62 11.27 -2.57
N GLY A 309 12.46 11.45 -3.21
CA GLY A 309 12.23 12.57 -4.11
C GLY A 309 12.70 12.33 -5.54
N ALA A 310 12.95 11.08 -5.94
CA ALA A 310 13.28 10.75 -7.33
C ALA A 310 12.28 11.37 -8.30
N GLY A 311 12.79 12.18 -9.25
CA GLY A 311 12.01 12.89 -10.27
C GLY A 311 11.29 14.15 -9.81
N VAL A 312 11.34 14.53 -8.53
CA VAL A 312 10.76 15.80 -8.06
C VAL A 312 11.82 16.89 -7.85
N HIS A 313 13.05 16.62 -8.24
CA HIS A 313 14.19 17.54 -8.31
C HIS A 313 14.61 18.20 -6.99
N ALA A 314 14.03 17.80 -5.89
CA ALA A 314 14.50 18.10 -4.55
C ALA A 314 14.73 16.76 -3.85
N LEU A 315 15.98 16.44 -3.64
CA LEU A 315 16.38 15.10 -3.20
C LEU A 315 16.48 15.01 -1.69
N GLY A 316 16.24 13.82 -1.18
CA GLY A 316 16.37 13.53 0.25
C GLY A 316 15.39 14.31 1.11
N ALA A 317 15.88 14.89 2.19
CA ALA A 317 15.11 15.65 3.16
C ALA A 317 14.28 16.78 2.54
N LYS A 318 14.86 17.51 1.58
CA LYS A 318 14.20 18.66 0.95
C LYS A 318 12.96 18.31 0.14
N SER A 319 12.82 17.05 -0.29
CA SER A 319 11.66 16.59 -1.05
C SER A 319 10.43 16.31 -0.19
N HIS A 320 10.58 16.31 1.14
CA HIS A 320 9.49 15.94 2.04
C HIS A 320 8.30 16.90 1.93
N ASN A 321 8.56 18.19 1.99
CA ASN A 321 7.56 19.26 1.97
C ASN A 321 7.77 20.25 0.81
N LEU A 322 8.00 19.75 -0.40
CA LEU A 322 8.17 20.59 -1.57
C LEU A 322 6.83 20.84 -2.27
N TYR A 323 6.52 22.12 -2.47
CA TYR A 323 5.27 22.53 -3.14
C TYR A 323 5.58 23.46 -4.32
N PRO A 324 4.98 23.23 -5.51
CA PRO A 324 5.27 24.01 -6.70
C PRO A 324 5.09 25.52 -6.59
N GLN A 325 4.24 26.02 -5.71
CA GLN A 325 4.01 27.44 -5.53
C GLN A 325 4.87 28.10 -4.47
N ASP A 326 5.60 27.33 -3.64
CA ASP A 326 6.27 27.89 -2.45
C ASP A 326 7.65 28.47 -2.74
N THR A 327 8.29 28.03 -3.81
CA THR A 327 9.68 28.38 -4.08
C THR A 327 9.93 28.68 -5.55
N LEU A 328 10.98 29.43 -5.82
CA LEU A 328 11.47 29.66 -7.18
C LEU A 328 11.90 28.36 -7.91
N THR A 329 12.16 27.30 -7.16
CA THR A 329 12.52 25.98 -7.70
C THR A 329 11.30 25.13 -8.06
N ALA A 330 10.16 25.40 -7.50
CA ALA A 330 8.96 24.61 -7.73
C ALA A 330 8.46 24.65 -9.20
N PRO A 331 8.44 25.79 -9.90
CA PRO A 331 8.15 25.84 -11.33
C PRO A 331 9.10 24.97 -12.14
N HIS A 332 10.36 24.89 -11.77
CA HIS A 332 11.36 24.06 -12.43
C HIS A 332 11.02 22.57 -12.35
N ILE A 333 10.59 22.12 -11.18
CA ILE A 333 10.17 20.74 -10.96
C ILE A 333 8.95 20.38 -11.80
N VAL A 334 7.93 21.25 -11.76
CA VAL A 334 6.73 21.06 -12.57
C VAL A 334 7.07 20.99 -14.05
N THR A 335 7.93 21.89 -14.53
CA THR A 335 8.36 21.88 -15.93
C THR A 335 9.16 20.62 -16.29
N ALA A 336 10.10 20.23 -15.45
CA ALA A 336 10.88 19.02 -15.67
C ALA A 336 9.98 17.79 -15.79
N LEU A 337 9.00 17.67 -14.90
CA LEU A 337 8.03 16.59 -14.96
C LEU A 337 7.07 16.70 -16.14
N GLN A 338 6.63 17.91 -16.51
CA GLN A 338 5.80 18.09 -17.70
C GLN A 338 6.54 17.71 -19.00
N LYS A 339 7.82 17.98 -19.10
CA LYS A 339 8.62 17.56 -20.26
C LYS A 339 8.81 16.04 -20.33
N ARG A 340 8.77 15.36 -19.20
CA ARG A 340 8.80 13.90 -19.09
C ARG A 340 7.42 13.31 -19.09
N ALA A 341 6.46 14.08 -18.57
CA ALA A 341 5.11 13.61 -18.40
C ALA A 341 4.51 13.34 -19.78
N LEU A 342 3.64 12.39 -19.74
CA LEU A 342 2.85 11.93 -20.85
C LEU A 342 2.14 13.08 -21.54
N PRO A 343 2.21 13.17 -22.88
CA PRO A 343 1.21 13.89 -23.64
C PRO A 343 -0.21 13.46 -23.22
N VAL A 344 -1.20 14.31 -23.48
CA VAL A 344 -2.61 14.02 -23.10
C VAL A 344 -3.05 12.65 -23.62
N GLU A 345 -2.64 12.31 -24.85
CA GLU A 345 -2.95 11.03 -25.50
C GLU A 345 -2.40 9.83 -24.72
N ALA A 346 -1.22 10.00 -24.13
CA ALA A 346 -0.60 8.95 -23.33
C ALA A 346 -1.30 8.76 -21.97
N TRP A 347 -1.78 9.84 -21.36
CA TRP A 347 -2.61 9.73 -20.15
C TRP A 347 -3.93 9.02 -20.45
N GLN A 348 -4.54 9.31 -21.58
CA GLN A 348 -5.71 8.57 -22.04
C GLN A 348 -5.41 7.08 -22.21
N THR A 349 -4.22 6.76 -22.72
CA THR A 349 -3.79 5.36 -22.85
C THR A 349 -3.58 4.70 -21.50
N VAL A 350 -2.91 5.37 -20.55
CA VAL A 350 -2.74 4.84 -19.18
C VAL A 350 -4.10 4.63 -18.53
N ARG A 351 -5.02 5.60 -18.64
CA ARG A 351 -6.39 5.45 -18.14
C ARG A 351 -7.13 4.31 -18.81
N THR A 352 -7.03 4.17 -20.13
CA THR A 352 -7.66 3.08 -20.87
C THR A 352 -7.09 1.72 -20.45
N ASN A 353 -5.81 1.64 -20.23
CA ASN A 353 -5.17 0.42 -19.74
C ASN A 353 -5.60 0.08 -18.32
N ALA A 354 -5.69 1.08 -17.45
CA ALA A 354 -6.22 0.90 -16.11
C ALA A 354 -7.70 0.46 -16.13
N GLU A 355 -8.50 1.00 -17.03
CA GLU A 355 -9.88 0.52 -17.27
C GLU A 355 -9.93 -0.95 -17.67
N ARG A 356 -9.10 -1.36 -18.64
CA ARG A 356 -9.00 -2.76 -19.07
C ARG A 356 -8.51 -3.68 -17.94
N ALA A 357 -7.64 -3.18 -17.07
CA ALA A 357 -7.23 -3.85 -15.85
C ALA A 357 -8.35 -3.89 -14.76
N GLY A 358 -9.54 -3.39 -15.10
CA GLY A 358 -10.68 -3.32 -14.21
C GLY A 358 -10.61 -2.14 -13.23
N GLY A 359 -9.81 -1.12 -13.54
CA GLY A 359 -9.86 0.19 -12.90
C GLY A 359 -11.11 1.00 -13.35
N GLY A 360 -11.28 2.17 -12.76
CA GLY A 360 -12.42 3.04 -13.04
C GLY A 360 -13.64 2.75 -12.18
N PRO A 361 -14.84 3.14 -12.62
CA PRO A 361 -16.07 3.02 -11.82
C PRO A 361 -16.31 1.63 -11.25
N ALA A 362 -15.93 0.58 -11.98
CA ALA A 362 -16.04 -0.79 -11.50
C ALA A 362 -15.02 -1.16 -10.40
N ALA A 363 -13.90 -0.43 -10.28
CA ALA A 363 -12.91 -0.67 -9.23
C ALA A 363 -13.41 -0.25 -7.84
N LYS A 364 -14.45 0.56 -7.76
CA LYS A 364 -15.06 1.01 -6.51
C LYS A 364 -15.71 -0.09 -5.72
N THR A 365 -16.02 -1.18 -6.37
CA THR A 365 -16.54 -2.37 -5.73
C THR A 365 -15.46 -3.17 -4.98
N VAL A 366 -14.24 -2.68 -4.89
CA VAL A 366 -13.20 -3.34 -4.08
C VAL A 366 -13.68 -3.53 -2.65
N VAL A 367 -14.33 -2.54 -2.06
CA VAL A 367 -14.90 -2.65 -0.70
C VAL A 367 -16.05 -3.66 -0.67
N THR A 368 -16.91 -3.67 -1.70
CA THR A 368 -18.03 -4.62 -1.78
C THR A 368 -17.57 -6.04 -2.15
N GLU A 369 -16.45 -6.18 -2.85
CA GLU A 369 -15.85 -7.49 -3.13
C GLU A 369 -15.30 -8.20 -1.89
N PHE A 370 -15.15 -7.47 -0.78
CA PHE A 370 -14.65 -7.99 0.50
C PHE A 370 -15.76 -8.13 1.57
N GLU A 371 -17.01 -7.91 1.23
CA GLU A 371 -18.09 -8.22 2.13
C GLU A 371 -18.16 -9.74 2.35
N LEU A 372 -17.79 -10.15 3.57
CA LEU A 372 -18.07 -11.50 4.03
C LEU A 372 -19.50 -11.53 4.55
N PRO A 373 -20.33 -12.47 4.07
CA PRO A 373 -21.63 -12.68 4.70
C PRO A 373 -21.38 -13.04 6.17
N LEU A 374 -21.87 -12.22 7.08
CA LEU A 374 -21.81 -12.54 8.50
C LEU A 374 -22.63 -13.79 8.77
N ALA A 375 -22.06 -14.77 9.47
CA ALA A 375 -22.77 -15.95 9.86
C ALA A 375 -24.00 -15.57 10.70
N ASP A 376 -25.13 -16.24 10.48
CA ASP A 376 -26.28 -16.11 11.35
C ASP A 376 -25.97 -16.77 12.71
N ILE A 377 -25.77 -15.93 13.71
CA ILE A 377 -25.50 -16.39 15.07
C ILE A 377 -26.80 -16.73 15.84
N GLY A 378 -27.99 -16.44 15.27
CA GLY A 378 -29.27 -16.64 15.89
C GLY A 378 -29.42 -15.86 17.20
N GLU A 379 -30.41 -16.26 18.00
CA GLU A 379 -30.56 -15.69 19.33
C GLU A 379 -29.47 -16.20 20.27
N LEU A 380 -28.88 -15.26 21.01
CA LEU A 380 -27.92 -15.58 22.08
C LEU A 380 -28.69 -15.90 23.37
N PRO A 381 -28.30 -16.95 24.11
CA PRO A 381 -28.95 -17.27 25.38
C PRO A 381 -28.68 -16.15 26.39
N LEU A 382 -29.73 -15.65 27.00
CA LEU A 382 -29.63 -14.75 28.14
C LEU A 382 -29.40 -15.58 29.42
N GLU A 383 -28.40 -15.20 30.18
CA GLU A 383 -28.18 -15.77 31.51
C GLU A 383 -29.02 -15.00 32.52
N GLU A 384 -29.95 -15.69 33.18
CA GLU A 384 -30.73 -15.12 34.27
C GLU A 384 -30.05 -15.41 35.62
N TYR A 385 -29.91 -14.37 36.42
CA TYR A 385 -29.35 -14.47 37.76
C TYR A 385 -30.45 -14.11 38.78
N ALA A 386 -30.65 -14.97 39.76
CA ALA A 386 -31.60 -14.70 40.83
C ALA A 386 -31.11 -13.51 41.68
N VAL A 387 -32.02 -12.59 41.98
CA VAL A 387 -31.75 -11.49 42.90
C VAL A 387 -31.45 -12.06 44.30
N GLY A 388 -30.29 -11.69 44.85
CA GLY A 388 -29.80 -12.21 46.14
C GLY A 388 -29.14 -13.58 46.09
N GLY A 389 -28.89 -14.13 44.87
CA GLY A 389 -28.05 -15.31 44.67
C GLY A 389 -26.54 -14.99 44.80
N ASP A 390 -25.72 -16.03 44.67
CA ASP A 390 -24.27 -15.87 44.71
C ASP A 390 -23.79 -14.87 43.63
N PRO A 391 -22.87 -13.96 43.96
CA PRO A 391 -22.28 -13.05 42.99
C PRO A 391 -21.66 -13.80 41.81
N LYS A 392 -21.99 -13.36 40.59
CA LYS A 392 -21.39 -13.89 39.34
C LYS A 392 -20.48 -12.86 38.72
N VAL A 393 -19.39 -13.33 38.15
CA VAL A 393 -18.45 -12.46 37.43
C VAL A 393 -18.97 -12.26 36.02
N SER A 394 -19.25 -11.00 35.64
CA SER A 394 -19.81 -10.65 34.33
C SER A 394 -18.91 -11.07 33.18
N THR A 395 -17.60 -11.03 33.36
CA THR A 395 -16.62 -11.47 32.35
C THR A 395 -16.73 -12.96 32.01
N THR A 396 -17.10 -13.82 33.00
CA THR A 396 -17.35 -15.24 32.74
C THR A 396 -18.59 -15.46 31.85
N ALA A 397 -19.64 -14.67 32.06
CA ALA A 397 -20.82 -14.70 31.19
C ALA A 397 -20.49 -14.20 29.78
N MET A 398 -19.72 -13.11 29.69
CA MET A 398 -19.21 -12.59 28.41
C MET A 398 -18.39 -13.66 27.67
N GLY A 399 -17.46 -14.31 28.33
CA GLY A 399 -16.66 -15.38 27.72
C GLY A 399 -17.51 -16.53 27.16
N ARG A 400 -18.61 -16.92 27.85
CA ARG A 400 -19.55 -17.92 27.32
C ARG A 400 -20.23 -17.44 26.04
N LEU A 401 -20.74 -16.20 26.02
CA LEU A 401 -21.35 -15.61 24.82
C LEU A 401 -20.38 -15.53 23.65
N VAL A 402 -19.16 -15.09 23.92
CA VAL A 402 -18.07 -15.03 22.91
C VAL A 402 -17.78 -16.43 22.37
N GLY A 403 -17.71 -17.44 23.22
CA GLY A 403 -17.55 -18.84 22.80
C GLY A 403 -18.68 -19.33 21.88
N ILE A 404 -19.92 -18.95 22.17
CA ILE A 404 -21.10 -19.30 21.35
C ILE A 404 -20.98 -18.60 19.98
N ILE A 405 -20.65 -17.31 19.96
CA ILE A 405 -20.50 -16.55 18.71
C ILE A 405 -19.41 -17.18 17.84
N GLY A 406 -18.22 -17.41 18.38
CA GLY A 406 -17.11 -17.97 17.62
C GLY A 406 -17.36 -19.40 17.11
N ASN A 407 -18.12 -20.21 17.85
CA ASN A 407 -18.51 -21.54 17.37
C ASN A 407 -19.48 -21.47 16.16
N LYS A 408 -20.32 -20.44 16.10
CA LYS A 408 -21.27 -20.21 15.00
C LYS A 408 -20.65 -19.47 13.82
N ASP A 409 -19.69 -18.58 14.08
CA ASP A 409 -19.00 -17.77 13.08
C ASP A 409 -17.50 -18.11 13.05
N LYS A 410 -17.06 -18.85 12.04
CA LYS A 410 -15.67 -19.29 11.92
C LYS A 410 -14.69 -18.20 11.48
N ASN A 411 -15.21 -17.06 11.01
CA ASN A 411 -14.43 -15.88 10.71
C ASN A 411 -14.29 -14.92 11.91
N PHE A 412 -14.98 -15.22 13.02
CA PHE A 412 -14.84 -14.47 14.26
C PHE A 412 -13.48 -14.73 14.91
N LEU A 413 -12.76 -13.67 15.26
CA LEU A 413 -11.47 -13.75 15.95
C LEU A 413 -11.48 -12.91 17.23
N VAL A 414 -10.97 -13.50 18.31
CA VAL A 414 -10.67 -12.77 19.55
C VAL A 414 -9.18 -12.46 19.59
N THR A 415 -8.82 -11.20 19.86
CA THR A 415 -7.43 -10.77 20.05
C THR A 415 -7.23 -10.25 21.48
N ASN A 416 -6.16 -10.67 22.14
CA ASN A 416 -5.88 -10.29 23.54
C ASN A 416 -4.39 -10.36 23.83
N ALA A 417 -3.78 -9.23 24.21
CA ALA A 417 -2.36 -9.16 24.57
C ALA A 417 -2.10 -9.65 26.00
N ASP A 418 -3.11 -9.58 26.88
CA ASP A 418 -2.96 -9.83 28.34
C ASP A 418 -3.29 -11.28 28.71
N GLY A 419 -3.71 -12.10 27.74
CA GLY A 419 -4.21 -13.44 27.98
C GLY A 419 -5.66 -13.46 28.52
N ASN A 420 -6.49 -14.31 27.93
CA ASN A 420 -7.91 -14.36 28.24
C ASN A 420 -8.22 -14.75 29.69
N ALA A 421 -7.35 -15.58 30.30
CA ALA A 421 -7.51 -15.97 31.70
C ALA A 421 -7.36 -14.78 32.64
N ALA A 422 -6.36 -13.92 32.39
CA ALA A 422 -6.13 -12.71 33.17
C ALA A 422 -7.25 -11.69 32.97
N SER A 423 -7.80 -11.58 31.76
CA SER A 423 -8.93 -10.71 31.43
C SER A 423 -10.28 -11.25 31.93
N GLY A 424 -10.31 -12.40 32.61
CA GLY A 424 -11.51 -13.01 33.20
C GLY A 424 -12.42 -13.73 32.17
N ILE A 425 -11.98 -13.89 30.95
CA ILE A 425 -12.70 -14.59 29.86
C ILE A 425 -12.00 -15.90 29.43
N GLY A 426 -11.14 -16.46 30.29
CA GLY A 426 -10.30 -17.63 29.97
C GLY A 426 -11.06 -18.88 29.50
N ASN A 427 -12.35 -18.96 29.81
CA ASN A 427 -13.20 -20.05 29.34
C ASN A 427 -13.39 -20.08 27.81
N ILE A 428 -13.05 -19.02 27.08
CA ILE A 428 -13.08 -19.02 25.60
C ILE A 428 -11.94 -19.85 25.00
N ASN A 429 -10.84 -20.01 25.69
CA ASN A 429 -9.68 -20.76 25.19
C ASN A 429 -10.02 -22.23 24.95
N GLU A 430 -10.83 -22.84 25.82
CA GLU A 430 -11.35 -24.19 25.61
C GLU A 430 -12.31 -24.26 24.41
N ALA A 431 -13.21 -23.28 24.30
CA ALA A 431 -14.26 -23.27 23.29
C ALA A 431 -13.77 -22.93 21.88
N LEU A 432 -12.82 -21.99 21.77
CA LEU A 432 -12.40 -21.41 20.50
C LEU A 432 -10.96 -21.77 20.12
N LYS A 433 -10.18 -22.28 21.03
CA LYS A 433 -8.75 -22.62 20.95
C LYS A 433 -7.86 -21.41 20.63
N ILE A 434 -6.70 -21.35 21.27
CA ILE A 434 -5.64 -20.40 20.97
C ILE A 434 -4.98 -20.83 19.65
N ILE A 435 -4.75 -19.87 18.77
CA ILE A 435 -4.07 -20.13 17.49
C ILE A 435 -2.62 -20.50 17.72
N HIS A 436 -2.27 -21.70 17.30
CA HIS A 436 -0.92 -22.21 17.35
C HIS A 436 -0.70 -23.24 16.24
N PRO A 437 0.50 -23.26 15.59
CA PRO A 437 0.76 -24.19 14.49
C PRO A 437 0.74 -25.67 14.92
N THR A 438 0.91 -25.95 16.20
CA THR A 438 0.84 -27.30 16.77
C THR A 438 -0.30 -27.36 17.78
N ALA A 439 -1.12 -28.43 17.69
CA ALA A 439 -2.19 -28.66 18.65
C ALA A 439 -1.63 -29.10 20.03
N ASP A 440 -2.19 -28.51 21.10
CA ASP A 440 -1.91 -28.89 22.49
C ASP A 440 -3.19 -28.70 23.33
N GLU A 441 -3.78 -29.81 23.75
CA GLU A 441 -5.02 -29.78 24.53
C GLU A 441 -4.81 -29.22 25.95
N THR A 442 -3.61 -29.34 26.51
CA THR A 442 -3.32 -28.82 27.85
C THR A 442 -3.40 -27.31 27.91
N TYR A 443 -2.97 -26.66 26.81
CA TYR A 443 -2.99 -25.21 26.66
C TYR A 443 -4.10 -24.69 25.76
N HIS A 444 -5.03 -25.57 25.36
CA HIS A 444 -6.13 -25.22 24.44
C HIS A 444 -5.65 -24.62 23.12
N GLN A 445 -4.57 -25.13 22.57
CA GLN A 445 -3.95 -24.63 21.33
C GLN A 445 -4.31 -25.50 20.12
N ALA A 446 -4.56 -24.84 18.96
CA ALA A 446 -4.82 -25.54 17.71
C ALA A 446 -4.56 -24.66 16.47
N PRO A 447 -4.17 -25.25 15.31
CA PRO A 447 -3.98 -24.51 14.06
C PRO A 447 -5.24 -23.78 13.55
N GLY A 448 -6.42 -24.29 13.89
CA GLY A 448 -7.71 -23.69 13.52
C GLY A 448 -8.35 -22.88 14.65
N GLY A 449 -7.58 -22.44 15.63
CA GLY A 449 -8.09 -21.63 16.74
C GLY A 449 -8.65 -20.28 16.28
N GLN A 450 -9.44 -19.67 17.16
CA GLN A 450 -10.06 -18.35 16.94
C GLN A 450 -9.64 -17.34 18.03
N VAL A 451 -8.60 -17.64 18.80
CA VAL A 451 -8.02 -16.76 19.82
C VAL A 451 -6.57 -16.46 19.43
N TYR A 452 -6.27 -15.19 19.22
CA TYR A 452 -4.92 -14.71 18.86
C TYR A 452 -4.36 -13.88 20.01
N GLU A 453 -3.30 -14.35 20.61
CA GLU A 453 -2.66 -13.77 21.83
C GLU A 453 -1.21 -13.33 21.56
N PRO A 454 -0.92 -12.34 20.69
CA PRO A 454 0.39 -11.73 20.65
C PRO A 454 0.54 -10.81 21.86
N LEU A 455 1.72 -10.74 22.45
CA LEU A 455 2.00 -9.83 23.57
C LEU A 455 2.22 -8.39 23.07
N SER A 456 1.23 -7.84 22.38
CA SER A 456 1.24 -6.48 21.81
C SER A 456 -0.18 -5.98 21.61
N GLU A 457 -0.52 -4.90 22.32
CA GLU A 457 -1.83 -4.23 22.21
C GLU A 457 -2.06 -3.70 20.79
N ASP A 458 -1.02 -3.10 20.17
CA ASP A 458 -1.09 -2.60 18.80
C ASP A 458 -1.41 -3.70 17.79
N ALA A 459 -0.76 -4.87 17.93
CA ALA A 459 -1.03 -6.00 17.04
C ALA A 459 -2.45 -6.55 17.23
N CYS A 460 -2.92 -6.61 18.47
CA CYS A 460 -4.28 -7.06 18.81
C CYS A 460 -5.34 -6.08 18.29
N ALA A 461 -5.20 -4.80 18.60
CA ALA A 461 -6.11 -3.76 18.16
C ALA A 461 -6.13 -3.64 16.64
N GLY A 462 -4.94 -3.55 16.02
CA GLY A 462 -4.79 -3.41 14.57
C GLY A 462 -5.40 -4.59 13.80
N LEU A 463 -5.16 -5.82 14.24
CA LEU A 463 -5.74 -6.99 13.59
C LEU A 463 -7.27 -7.05 13.76
N ALA A 464 -7.80 -6.72 14.96
CA ALA A 464 -9.23 -6.68 15.18
C ALA A 464 -9.93 -5.63 14.31
N VAL A 465 -9.35 -4.42 14.21
CA VAL A 465 -9.86 -3.37 13.32
C VAL A 465 -9.79 -3.82 11.86
N GLY A 466 -8.66 -4.39 11.44
CA GLY A 466 -8.49 -4.89 10.08
C GLY A 466 -9.52 -5.95 9.69
N LEU A 467 -9.78 -6.91 10.58
CA LEU A 467 -10.81 -7.95 10.37
C LEU A 467 -12.20 -7.32 10.23
N SER A 468 -12.53 -6.36 11.08
CA SER A 468 -13.83 -5.67 11.01
C SER A 468 -13.99 -4.87 9.73
N LEU A 469 -12.94 -4.19 9.26
CA LEU A 469 -12.93 -3.49 7.96
C LEU A 469 -13.14 -4.43 6.77
N MET A 470 -12.67 -5.69 6.89
CA MET A 470 -12.86 -6.73 5.88
C MET A 470 -14.17 -7.51 6.03
N GLY A 471 -15.08 -7.05 6.87
CA GLY A 471 -16.43 -7.62 7.03
C GLY A 471 -16.55 -8.76 8.04
N ALA A 472 -15.50 -9.15 8.76
CA ALA A 472 -15.56 -10.15 9.80
C ALA A 472 -15.98 -9.55 11.16
N ARG A 473 -16.51 -10.38 12.06
CA ARG A 473 -16.63 -10.02 13.47
C ARG A 473 -15.29 -10.20 14.16
N SER A 474 -14.93 -9.26 15.02
CA SER A 474 -13.75 -9.39 15.86
C SER A 474 -14.01 -8.85 17.26
N LEU A 475 -13.23 -9.30 18.21
CA LEU A 475 -13.24 -8.81 19.58
C LEU A 475 -11.80 -8.59 20.02
N TRP A 476 -11.47 -7.37 20.41
CA TRP A 476 -10.25 -7.06 21.12
C TRP A 476 -10.54 -6.93 22.61
N CYS A 477 -9.75 -7.63 23.41
CA CYS A 477 -9.81 -7.56 24.86
C CYS A 477 -8.47 -7.06 25.41
N SER A 478 -8.52 -6.11 26.33
CA SER A 478 -7.36 -5.61 27.06
C SER A 478 -7.80 -4.95 28.37
N TYR A 479 -6.87 -4.61 29.23
CA TYR A 479 -7.14 -3.76 30.39
C TYR A 479 -7.34 -2.30 29.93
N GLU A 480 -8.23 -1.57 30.64
CA GLU A 480 -8.51 -0.16 30.31
C GLU A 480 -7.23 0.69 30.23
N SER A 481 -6.30 0.48 31.17
CA SER A 481 -5.02 1.23 31.20
C SER A 481 -4.09 0.92 30.02
N PHE A 482 -4.24 -0.24 29.40
CA PHE A 482 -3.40 -0.65 28.26
C PHE A 482 -4.07 -0.30 26.93
N ALA A 483 -5.40 -0.32 26.88
CA ALA A 483 -6.16 0.07 25.70
C ALA A 483 -5.92 1.51 25.23
N ILE A 484 -5.40 2.38 26.10
CA ILE A 484 -5.03 3.76 25.75
C ILE A 484 -3.77 3.80 24.86
N ASN A 485 -2.95 2.77 24.89
CA ASN A 485 -1.69 2.68 24.14
C ASN A 485 -1.82 1.86 22.85
N GLY A 486 -2.94 1.18 22.63
CA GLY A 486 -3.24 0.33 21.47
C GLY A 486 -4.08 0.98 20.35
#